data_422f7d3b8c23942b3b17f066a9fbf7f9
#
_entry.id   422f7d3b8c23942b3b17f066a9fbf7f9
#
_cell.length_a   1.000
_cell.length_b   1.000
_cell.length_c   1.000
_cell.angle_alpha   90.00
_cell.angle_beta   90.00
_cell.angle_gamma   90.00
#
_symmetry.space_group_name_H-M   'P 1'
#
loop_
_entity.id
_entity.type
_entity.pdbx_description
1 polymer ?
#
loop_
_entity_poly.entity_id
_entity_poly.type
_entity_poly.pdbx_seq_one_letter_code
_entity_poly.pdbx_strand_id
1 'polypeptide(L)'
;MQKNLSIENLLDEYFKALNATYSTHDASEYSYRSALENLLNSLLQTEYQAINEPRNMTCGKPDISIIRKRDTVTVASIETKDINKPDLEGKGRNQEQFDRYKKAMNHVVFTDYLRFLFYESGNDAPILDIRIGTCQNDEIIPDSEKGKQLCTFLRKYIGKKIQPIRSATTLADLMAKKSQLMCAILTDLLKENAEDNASGLLKKTYADLKDSLIQNLDEGGFAKIYSQTVAYGLFAARLNDSTPEEFSRAEAAELIPKTNKLLRGIFNDLAGNTISERISWIIDDLVEMFGATNLQKMFERDIRNNRDPLIHFYEDFLKAFNSADRKNFGVWYTPLPIVKFIVDSIDILLKSKLNIKEGLADTTTIIHKTLDGEMELSQVQILDPAVGTGTFLAEIINHIAD
;
A
#
# COMPACT_ATOMS: atom_id res chain seq x y z
N MET A 1 -36.23 -1.43 15.24
CA MET A 1 -36.69 -0.30 14.41
C MET A 1 -35.92 0.95 14.86
N GLN A 2 -34.77 1.22 14.26
CA GLN A 2 -34.07 2.49 14.48
C GLN A 2 -34.83 3.58 13.70
N LYS A 3 -35.28 4.63 14.40
CA LYS A 3 -35.88 5.81 13.78
C LYS A 3 -34.84 6.42 12.82
N ASN A 4 -35.16 6.55 11.54
CA ASN A 4 -34.43 7.43 10.63
C ASN A 4 -34.52 8.87 11.20
N LEU A 5 -33.53 9.26 11.98
CA LEU A 5 -33.39 10.66 12.44
C LEU A 5 -33.20 11.56 11.20
N SER A 6 -33.86 12.69 11.18
CA SER A 6 -33.60 13.69 10.12
C SER A 6 -32.16 14.19 10.24
N ILE A 7 -31.57 14.64 9.12
CA ILE A 7 -30.23 15.25 9.14
C ILE A 7 -30.16 16.41 10.14
N GLU A 8 -31.26 17.16 10.28
CA GLU A 8 -31.36 18.24 11.26
C GLU A 8 -31.16 17.75 12.69
N ASN A 9 -31.88 16.71 13.08
CA ASN A 9 -31.73 16.14 14.43
C ASN A 9 -30.32 15.58 14.70
N LEU A 10 -29.68 14.98 13.68
CA LEU A 10 -28.30 14.48 13.81
C LEU A 10 -27.32 15.63 14.02
N LEU A 11 -27.50 16.74 13.33
CA LEU A 11 -26.67 17.93 13.47
C LEU A 11 -26.90 18.61 14.82
N ASP A 12 -28.15 18.69 15.29
CA ASP A 12 -28.49 19.24 16.61
C ASP A 12 -27.83 18.43 17.74
N GLU A 13 -27.90 17.10 17.68
CA GLU A 13 -27.19 16.24 18.62
C GLU A 13 -25.66 16.41 18.56
N TYR A 14 -25.12 16.53 17.36
CA TYR A 14 -23.68 16.77 17.16
C TYR A 14 -23.22 18.07 17.78
N PHE A 15 -23.87 19.21 17.46
CA PHE A 15 -23.50 20.50 18.00
C PHE A 15 -23.74 20.60 19.51
N LYS A 16 -24.79 19.96 20.02
CA LYS A 16 -25.01 19.87 21.46
C LYS A 16 -23.86 19.13 22.16
N ALA A 17 -23.39 18.02 21.60
CA ALA A 17 -22.26 17.29 22.15
C ALA A 17 -20.96 18.10 22.07
N LEU A 18 -20.70 18.81 20.96
CA LEU A 18 -19.54 19.68 20.82
C LEU A 18 -19.57 20.80 21.85
N ASN A 19 -20.70 21.52 22.01
CA ASN A 19 -20.85 22.61 22.96
C ASN A 19 -20.67 22.14 24.41
N ALA A 20 -21.24 20.99 24.78
CA ALA A 20 -21.08 20.41 26.11
C ALA A 20 -19.60 20.14 26.44
N THR A 21 -18.82 19.71 25.46
CA THR A 21 -17.38 19.47 25.61
C THR A 21 -16.58 20.79 25.58
N TYR A 22 -16.93 21.72 24.68
CA TYR A 22 -16.21 22.98 24.49
C TYR A 22 -16.31 23.89 25.72
N SER A 23 -17.48 23.94 26.37
CA SER A 23 -17.71 24.72 27.56
C SER A 23 -16.95 24.26 28.81
N THR A 24 -16.32 23.10 28.78
CA THR A 24 -15.49 22.63 29.90
C THR A 24 -14.14 23.33 29.99
N HIS A 25 -13.70 24.02 28.92
CA HIS A 25 -12.39 24.69 28.78
C HIS A 25 -11.16 23.79 29.02
N ASP A 26 -11.34 22.49 29.26
CA ASP A 26 -10.29 21.47 29.47
C ASP A 26 -10.33 20.38 28.42
N ALA A 27 -11.01 20.67 27.31
CA ALA A 27 -11.14 19.74 26.20
C ALA A 27 -9.87 19.69 25.32
N SER A 28 -9.47 18.48 24.97
CA SER A 28 -8.41 18.23 23.99
C SER A 28 -9.03 17.69 22.68
N GLU A 29 -8.22 17.64 21.62
CA GLU A 29 -8.59 17.05 20.33
C GLU A 29 -9.38 15.73 20.47
N TYR A 30 -8.98 14.86 21.42
CA TYR A 30 -9.63 13.57 21.66
C TYR A 30 -11.05 13.66 22.22
N SER A 31 -11.35 14.73 22.94
CA SER A 31 -12.63 14.91 23.64
C SER A 31 -13.81 15.04 22.69
N TYR A 32 -13.57 15.50 21.47
CA TYR A 32 -14.60 15.73 20.44
C TYR A 32 -14.80 14.54 19.49
N ARG A 33 -13.88 13.56 19.45
CA ARG A 33 -13.92 12.43 18.51
C ARG A 33 -15.20 11.62 18.60
N SER A 34 -15.70 11.37 19.81
CA SER A 34 -16.92 10.60 20.01
C SER A 34 -18.16 11.29 19.42
N ALA A 35 -18.23 12.64 19.44
CA ALA A 35 -19.33 13.36 18.82
C ALA A 35 -19.31 13.18 17.29
N LEU A 36 -18.11 13.27 16.67
CA LEU A 36 -17.95 13.05 15.23
C LEU A 36 -18.23 11.60 14.84
N GLU A 37 -17.72 10.63 15.59
CA GLU A 37 -17.98 9.21 15.37
C GLU A 37 -19.47 8.88 15.39
N ASN A 38 -20.21 9.43 16.37
CA ASN A 38 -21.66 9.26 16.49
C ASN A 38 -22.41 9.86 15.30
N LEU A 39 -22.04 11.05 14.87
CA LEU A 39 -22.61 11.70 13.67
C LEU A 39 -22.38 10.80 12.44
N LEU A 40 -21.14 10.35 12.21
CA LEU A 40 -20.79 9.51 11.07
C LEU A 40 -21.52 8.18 11.10
N ASN A 41 -21.56 7.48 12.23
CA ASN A 41 -22.25 6.20 12.37
C ASN A 41 -23.77 6.36 12.15
N SER A 42 -24.36 7.43 12.64
CA SER A 42 -25.80 7.73 12.42
C SER A 42 -26.08 8.13 10.97
N LEU A 43 -25.15 8.79 10.31
CA LEU A 43 -25.27 9.23 8.92
C LEU A 43 -25.09 8.07 7.92
N LEU A 44 -24.16 7.14 8.18
CA LEU A 44 -23.71 6.09 7.26
C LEU A 44 -24.39 4.74 7.46
N GLN A 45 -25.10 4.57 8.53
CA GLN A 45 -25.91 3.46 9.11
C GLN A 45 -25.73 2.03 8.55
N THR A 46 -25.98 1.78 7.27
CA THR A 46 -26.18 0.42 6.77
C THR A 46 -24.92 -0.23 6.20
N GLU A 47 -24.13 0.52 5.47
CA GLU A 47 -23.00 -0.02 4.68
C GLU A 47 -21.65 0.24 5.32
N TYR A 48 -21.52 1.32 6.10
CA TYR A 48 -20.25 1.77 6.64
C TYR A 48 -20.31 1.95 8.16
N GLN A 49 -19.13 1.96 8.79
CA GLN A 49 -18.96 2.22 10.21
C GLN A 49 -17.73 3.10 10.41
N ALA A 50 -17.88 4.17 11.20
CA ALA A 50 -16.77 4.95 11.70
C ALA A 50 -16.24 4.30 12.98
N ILE A 51 -14.93 4.15 13.07
CA ILE A 51 -14.22 3.60 14.22
C ILE A 51 -13.20 4.63 14.68
N ASN A 52 -13.34 5.06 15.92
CA ASN A 52 -12.38 5.94 16.57
C ASN A 52 -11.21 5.13 17.13
N GLU A 53 -10.00 5.57 16.86
CA GLU A 53 -8.79 4.85 17.27
C GLU A 53 -8.42 5.16 18.74
N PRO A 54 -7.91 4.16 19.51
CA PRO A 54 -7.46 4.37 20.88
C PRO A 54 -6.30 5.38 20.97
N ARG A 55 -6.26 6.15 22.05
CA ARG A 55 -5.26 7.22 22.35
C ARG A 55 -3.78 6.81 22.25
N ASN A 56 -3.46 5.53 22.30
CA ASN A 56 -2.08 5.04 22.43
C ASN A 56 -1.41 4.68 21.08
N MET A 57 -2.01 5.00 19.94
CA MET A 57 -1.38 4.76 18.64
C MET A 57 -0.65 6.02 18.18
N THR A 58 0.61 6.13 18.52
CA THR A 58 1.41 7.35 18.35
C THR A 58 1.88 7.63 16.92
N CYS A 59 1.84 6.68 15.99
CA CYS A 59 2.35 6.91 14.63
C CYS A 59 1.54 6.18 13.56
N GLY A 60 1.09 6.93 12.57
CA GLY A 60 0.79 6.40 11.24
C GLY A 60 -0.63 5.89 10.97
N LYS A 61 -1.57 5.96 11.91
CA LYS A 61 -2.99 5.66 11.68
C LYS A 61 -3.81 6.94 11.82
N PRO A 62 -4.78 7.20 10.91
CA PRO A 62 -5.72 8.30 11.06
C PRO A 62 -6.58 8.15 12.32
N ASP A 63 -7.07 9.26 12.86
CA ASP A 63 -7.82 9.29 14.11
C ASP A 63 -9.15 8.56 14.06
N ILE A 64 -9.83 8.59 12.91
CA ILE A 64 -11.08 7.86 12.66
C ILE A 64 -10.96 7.17 11.30
N SER A 65 -11.20 5.86 11.29
CA SER A 65 -11.30 5.07 10.07
C SER A 65 -12.77 4.79 9.74
N ILE A 66 -13.15 4.97 8.49
CA ILE A 66 -14.47 4.58 7.99
C ILE A 66 -14.31 3.27 7.24
N ILE A 67 -14.88 2.21 7.80
CA ILE A 67 -14.82 0.86 7.23
C ILE A 67 -16.14 0.48 6.55
N ARG A 68 -16.04 -0.31 5.51
CA ARG A 68 -17.19 -0.95 4.86
C ARG A 68 -17.53 -2.24 5.61
N LYS A 69 -18.75 -2.36 6.13
CA LYS A 69 -19.15 -3.44 7.06
C LYS A 69 -19.08 -4.85 6.46
N ARG A 70 -19.30 -5.00 5.14
CA ARG A 70 -19.36 -6.33 4.49
C ARG A 70 -18.01 -7.05 4.46
N ASP A 71 -16.90 -6.30 4.39
CA ASP A 71 -15.55 -6.82 4.19
C ASP A 71 -14.48 -6.15 5.07
N THR A 72 -14.91 -5.26 5.98
CA THR A 72 -14.07 -4.51 6.92
C THR A 72 -12.96 -3.66 6.26
N VAL A 73 -13.08 -3.36 4.98
CA VAL A 73 -12.13 -2.54 4.23
C VAL A 73 -12.28 -1.07 4.61
N THR A 74 -11.15 -0.38 4.87
CA THR A 74 -11.12 1.06 5.13
C THR A 74 -11.33 1.82 3.82
N VAL A 75 -12.42 2.58 3.73
CA VAL A 75 -12.82 3.33 2.53
C VAL A 75 -12.53 4.82 2.61
N ALA A 76 -12.38 5.36 3.80
CA ALA A 76 -11.97 6.75 4.03
C ALA A 76 -11.33 6.88 5.42
N SER A 77 -10.53 7.92 5.57
CA SER A 77 -9.82 8.21 6.82
C SER A 77 -10.04 9.68 7.21
N ILE A 78 -10.14 9.92 8.51
CA ILE A 78 -10.33 11.27 9.05
C ILE A 78 -9.24 11.55 10.08
N GLU A 79 -8.52 12.63 9.87
CA GLU A 79 -7.56 13.20 10.81
C GLU A 79 -8.19 14.41 11.49
N THR A 80 -8.16 14.43 12.80
CA THR A 80 -8.77 15.48 13.62
C THR A 80 -7.73 16.43 14.19
N LYS A 81 -8.12 17.66 14.45
CA LYS A 81 -7.32 18.68 15.18
C LYS A 81 -8.20 19.42 16.15
N ASP A 82 -7.59 20.05 17.14
CA ASP A 82 -8.33 20.87 18.10
C ASP A 82 -9.15 21.96 17.41
N ILE A 83 -10.34 22.25 17.96
CA ILE A 83 -11.20 23.33 17.49
C ILE A 83 -10.44 24.66 17.49
N ASN A 84 -10.59 25.43 16.42
CA ASN A 84 -9.95 26.75 16.20
C ASN A 84 -8.43 26.76 16.11
N LYS A 85 -7.74 25.62 15.99
CA LYS A 85 -6.33 25.66 15.64
C LYS A 85 -6.14 25.83 14.13
N PRO A 86 -5.23 26.73 13.70
CA PRO A 86 -5.13 27.13 12.28
C PRO A 86 -4.48 26.09 11.37
N ASP A 87 -4.11 24.90 11.85
CA ASP A 87 -3.22 23.97 11.12
C ASP A 87 -3.93 22.85 10.35
N LEU A 88 -5.19 23.03 9.95
CA LEU A 88 -5.87 22.07 9.08
C LEU A 88 -5.31 22.00 7.66
N GLU A 89 -4.55 23.01 7.24
CA GLU A 89 -3.95 23.05 5.90
C GLU A 89 -2.55 22.41 5.88
N GLY A 90 -2.05 21.94 7.04
CA GLY A 90 -0.75 21.29 7.15
C GLY A 90 0.42 22.25 7.00
N LYS A 91 0.30 23.47 7.56
CA LYS A 91 1.39 24.44 7.66
C LYS A 91 1.99 24.33 9.07
N GLY A 92 3.15 23.70 9.22
CA GLY A 92 3.81 23.56 10.53
C GLY A 92 4.24 22.13 10.86
N ARG A 93 4.18 21.73 12.14
CA ARG A 93 4.67 20.42 12.61
C ARG A 93 3.98 19.21 11.96
N ASN A 94 2.73 19.39 11.50
CA ASN A 94 1.93 18.32 10.91
C ASN A 94 2.04 18.25 9.37
N GLN A 95 2.82 19.14 8.76
CA GLN A 95 2.91 19.23 7.29
C GLN A 95 3.34 17.91 6.65
N GLU A 96 4.39 17.28 7.17
CA GLU A 96 4.88 16.01 6.62
C GLU A 96 3.85 14.88 6.71
N GLN A 97 3.12 14.79 7.84
CA GLN A 97 2.07 13.78 8.02
C GLN A 97 0.90 14.03 7.07
N PHE A 98 0.43 15.27 6.97
CA PHE A 98 -0.67 15.65 6.09
C PHE A 98 -0.33 15.43 4.61
N ASP A 99 0.89 15.80 4.21
CA ASP A 99 1.35 15.60 2.84
C ASP A 99 1.48 14.11 2.51
N ARG A 100 1.92 13.28 3.47
CA ARG A 100 1.94 11.82 3.30
C ARG A 100 0.53 11.27 3.11
N TYR A 101 -0.42 11.69 3.94
CA TYR A 101 -1.81 11.24 3.86
C TYR A 101 -2.49 11.66 2.55
N LYS A 102 -2.39 12.95 2.17
CA LYS A 102 -2.94 13.47 0.91
C LYS A 102 -2.40 12.74 -0.32
N LYS A 103 -1.11 12.38 -0.30
CA LYS A 103 -0.45 11.71 -1.41
C LYS A 103 -0.77 10.22 -1.51
N ALA A 104 -0.99 9.55 -0.38
CA ALA A 104 -1.10 8.11 -0.30
C ALA A 104 -2.54 7.58 -0.20
N MET A 105 -3.46 8.33 0.44
CA MET A 105 -4.82 7.87 0.68
C MET A 105 -5.75 8.20 -0.47
N ASN A 106 -6.67 7.28 -0.79
CA ASN A 106 -7.70 7.53 -1.82
C ASN A 106 -8.70 8.58 -1.37
N HIS A 107 -9.15 8.51 -0.11
CA HIS A 107 -10.07 9.45 0.50
C HIS A 107 -9.58 9.82 1.90
N VAL A 108 -9.25 11.09 2.12
CA VAL A 108 -8.86 11.60 3.44
C VAL A 108 -9.56 12.91 3.75
N VAL A 109 -9.98 13.06 5.01
CA VAL A 109 -10.65 14.25 5.52
C VAL A 109 -9.83 14.81 6.68
N PHE A 110 -9.52 16.09 6.64
CA PHE A 110 -8.95 16.81 7.79
C PHE A 110 -10.03 17.69 8.40
N THR A 111 -10.15 17.68 9.74
CA THR A 111 -11.19 18.46 10.42
C THR A 111 -10.76 18.97 11.78
N ASP A 112 -11.24 20.17 12.12
CA ASP A 112 -11.29 20.72 13.47
C ASP A 112 -12.70 20.60 14.09
N TYR A 113 -13.50 19.61 13.62
CA TYR A 113 -14.89 19.37 13.99
C TYR A 113 -15.88 20.44 13.49
N LEU A 114 -15.41 21.63 13.13
CA LEU A 114 -16.23 22.73 12.58
C LEU A 114 -15.90 23.02 11.11
N ARG A 115 -14.69 22.74 10.64
CA ARG A 115 -14.26 22.85 9.24
C ARG A 115 -13.80 21.49 8.75
N PHE A 116 -14.19 21.12 7.55
CA PHE A 116 -13.87 19.84 6.93
C PHE A 116 -13.22 20.09 5.57
N LEU A 117 -12.02 19.51 5.39
CA LEU A 117 -11.26 19.55 4.14
C LEU A 117 -11.23 18.14 3.56
N PHE A 118 -11.82 17.96 2.40
CA PHE A 118 -11.91 16.65 1.72
C PHE A 118 -10.89 16.56 0.61
N TYR A 119 -10.10 15.50 0.60
CA TYR A 119 -9.09 15.23 -0.41
C TYR A 119 -9.32 13.88 -1.07
N GLU A 120 -9.06 13.82 -2.37
CA GLU A 120 -8.97 12.57 -3.14
C GLU A 120 -7.53 12.39 -3.64
N SER A 121 -7.10 11.13 -3.78
CA SER A 121 -5.77 10.79 -4.29
C SER A 121 -5.45 11.51 -5.60
N GLY A 122 -4.25 12.11 -5.65
CA GLY A 122 -3.77 12.84 -6.84
C GLY A 122 -4.14 14.31 -6.86
N ASN A 123 -4.90 14.83 -5.89
CA ASN A 123 -5.24 16.24 -5.78
C ASN A 123 -4.47 16.90 -4.62
N ASP A 124 -3.71 17.95 -4.91
CA ASP A 124 -3.01 18.72 -3.87
C ASP A 124 -3.97 19.70 -3.14
N ALA A 125 -5.07 20.11 -3.79
CA ALA A 125 -6.09 20.96 -3.23
C ALA A 125 -7.31 20.15 -2.74
N PRO A 126 -8.02 20.61 -1.69
CA PRO A 126 -9.24 19.95 -1.26
C PRO A 126 -10.33 20.05 -2.33
N ILE A 127 -11.05 18.95 -2.55
CA ILE A 127 -12.22 18.93 -3.46
C ILE A 127 -13.45 19.60 -2.84
N LEU A 128 -13.46 19.71 -1.50
CA LEU A 128 -14.42 20.51 -0.74
C LEU A 128 -13.74 21.05 0.51
N ASP A 129 -13.96 22.32 0.78
CA ASP A 129 -13.64 23.02 2.02
C ASP A 129 -14.95 23.63 2.56
N ILE A 130 -15.43 23.09 3.68
CA ILE A 130 -16.70 23.52 4.25
C ILE A 130 -16.58 23.73 5.76
N ARG A 131 -17.05 24.90 6.24
CA ARG A 131 -17.13 25.22 7.67
C ARG A 131 -18.59 25.27 8.10
N ILE A 132 -18.94 24.42 9.09
CA ILE A 132 -20.32 24.22 9.57
C ILE A 132 -20.62 24.93 10.89
N GLY A 133 -19.64 25.62 11.46
CA GLY A 133 -19.81 26.38 12.70
C GLY A 133 -18.64 27.29 13.01
N THR A 134 -18.83 28.21 13.94
CA THR A 134 -17.83 29.17 14.44
C THR A 134 -17.90 29.25 15.95
N CYS A 135 -16.79 29.61 16.60
CA CYS A 135 -16.78 29.85 18.04
C CYS A 135 -16.94 31.37 18.32
N GLN A 136 -17.90 31.74 19.16
CA GLN A 136 -18.15 33.08 19.61
C GLN A 136 -18.56 33.06 21.08
N ASN A 137 -17.96 33.93 21.91
CA ASN A 137 -18.31 34.07 23.34
C ASN A 137 -18.34 32.71 24.10
N ASP A 138 -17.32 31.88 23.89
CA ASP A 138 -17.20 30.53 24.50
C ASP A 138 -18.31 29.54 24.13
N GLU A 139 -18.99 29.79 23.02
CA GLU A 139 -20.03 28.92 22.48
C GLU A 139 -19.78 28.64 20.99
N ILE A 140 -20.13 27.43 20.55
CA ILE A 140 -20.10 27.02 19.15
C ILE A 140 -21.45 27.40 18.51
N ILE A 141 -21.40 28.30 17.54
CA ILE A 141 -22.56 28.73 16.76
C ILE A 141 -22.64 27.89 15.48
N PRO A 142 -23.67 27.06 15.30
CA PRO A 142 -23.82 26.22 14.13
C PRO A 142 -24.25 26.95 12.88
N ASP A 143 -23.79 26.52 11.72
CA ASP A 143 -24.36 26.87 10.41
C ASP A 143 -25.13 25.61 9.91
N SER A 144 -26.43 25.58 10.22
CA SER A 144 -27.28 24.42 9.93
C SER A 144 -27.37 24.10 8.43
N GLU A 145 -27.33 25.10 7.56
CA GLU A 145 -27.41 24.89 6.11
C GLU A 145 -26.14 24.24 5.58
N LYS A 146 -24.97 24.75 5.98
CA LYS A 146 -23.70 24.09 5.64
C LYS A 146 -23.54 22.73 6.30
N GLY A 147 -24.10 22.52 7.50
CA GLY A 147 -24.17 21.21 8.13
C GLY A 147 -24.91 20.19 7.27
N LYS A 148 -26.07 20.56 6.70
CA LYS A 148 -26.83 19.71 5.76
C LYS A 148 -26.04 19.41 4.48
N GLN A 149 -25.35 20.41 3.95
CA GLN A 149 -24.47 20.26 2.79
C GLN A 149 -23.33 19.27 3.09
N LEU A 150 -22.68 19.39 4.26
CA LEU A 150 -21.66 18.45 4.72
C LEU A 150 -22.19 17.01 4.77
N CYS A 151 -23.32 16.77 5.43
CA CYS A 151 -23.90 15.45 5.55
C CYS A 151 -24.24 14.83 4.19
N THR A 152 -24.80 15.62 3.27
CA THR A 152 -25.12 15.19 1.91
C THR A 152 -23.86 14.85 1.12
N PHE A 153 -22.81 15.66 1.27
CA PHE A 153 -21.53 15.44 0.60
C PHE A 153 -20.81 14.21 1.15
N LEU A 154 -20.76 14.04 2.48
CA LEU A 154 -20.13 12.89 3.14
C LEU A 154 -20.68 11.55 2.63
N ARG A 155 -22.00 11.41 2.50
CA ARG A 155 -22.61 10.19 1.95
C ARG A 155 -22.13 9.87 0.53
N LYS A 156 -22.03 10.89 -0.32
CA LYS A 156 -21.55 10.73 -1.70
C LYS A 156 -20.05 10.42 -1.75
N TYR A 157 -19.28 11.09 -0.92
CA TYR A 157 -17.83 10.98 -0.87
C TYR A 157 -17.40 9.58 -0.42
N ILE A 158 -18.00 9.06 0.66
CA ILE A 158 -17.68 7.74 1.20
C ILE A 158 -18.21 6.63 0.31
N GLY A 159 -19.37 6.80 -0.31
CA GLY A 159 -19.94 5.84 -1.26
C GLY A 159 -19.32 5.89 -2.66
N LYS A 160 -18.38 6.81 -2.92
CA LYS A 160 -17.75 6.96 -4.23
C LYS A 160 -16.80 5.79 -4.48
N LYS A 161 -17.07 5.03 -5.54
CA LYS A 161 -16.14 3.99 -5.99
C LYS A 161 -14.84 4.63 -6.47
N ILE A 162 -13.72 3.99 -6.17
CA ILE A 162 -12.41 4.38 -6.69
C ILE A 162 -12.47 4.37 -8.21
N GLN A 163 -12.03 5.46 -8.83
CA GLN A 163 -12.00 5.55 -10.29
C GLN A 163 -10.93 4.60 -10.84
N PRO A 164 -11.24 3.84 -11.91
CA PRO A 164 -10.27 2.95 -12.53
C PRO A 164 -9.04 3.73 -13.01
N ILE A 165 -7.87 3.29 -12.61
CA ILE A 165 -6.60 3.85 -13.08
C ILE A 165 -6.38 3.38 -14.50
N ARG A 166 -6.08 4.31 -15.41
CA ARG A 166 -5.95 4.03 -16.86
C ARG A 166 -4.52 4.10 -17.37
N SER A 167 -3.59 4.56 -16.55
CA SER A 167 -2.19 4.78 -16.91
C SER A 167 -1.26 3.99 -16.00
N ALA A 168 -0.35 3.21 -16.56
CA ALA A 168 0.69 2.49 -15.81
C ALA A 168 1.57 3.45 -14.99
N THR A 169 1.90 4.63 -15.53
CA THR A 169 2.68 5.64 -14.81
C THR A 169 1.94 6.16 -13.58
N THR A 170 0.62 6.44 -13.71
CA THR A 170 -0.21 6.86 -12.57
C THR A 170 -0.32 5.75 -11.53
N LEU A 171 -0.46 4.50 -11.98
CA LEU A 171 -0.50 3.34 -11.08
C LEU A 171 0.81 3.20 -10.30
N ALA A 172 1.96 3.30 -10.99
CA ALA A 172 3.28 3.23 -10.37
C ALA A 172 3.50 4.34 -9.32
N ASP A 173 3.07 5.56 -9.62
CA ASP A 173 3.17 6.72 -8.71
C ASP A 173 2.30 6.52 -7.47
N LEU A 174 1.06 6.09 -7.61
CA LEU A 174 0.16 5.81 -6.48
C LEU A 174 0.64 4.64 -5.63
N MET A 175 1.08 3.54 -6.24
CA MET A 175 1.68 2.42 -5.53
C MET A 175 2.92 2.86 -4.74
N ALA A 176 3.78 3.67 -5.35
CA ALA A 176 4.99 4.18 -4.71
C ALA A 176 4.67 5.04 -3.48
N LYS A 177 3.71 5.95 -3.58
CA LYS A 177 3.27 6.81 -2.47
C LYS A 177 2.71 5.99 -1.30
N LYS A 178 1.87 4.99 -1.59
CA LYS A 178 1.32 4.08 -0.57
C LYS A 178 2.42 3.23 0.09
N SER A 179 3.35 2.73 -0.70
CA SER A 179 4.49 1.96 -0.19
C SER A 179 5.44 2.83 0.65
N GLN A 180 5.66 4.09 0.28
CA GLN A 180 6.45 5.05 1.06
C GLN A 180 5.79 5.34 2.42
N LEU A 181 4.47 5.51 2.43
CA LEU A 181 3.72 5.69 3.68
C LEU A 181 3.81 4.45 4.57
N MET A 182 3.62 3.26 4.00
CA MET A 182 3.78 1.99 4.71
C MET A 182 5.21 1.84 5.27
N CYS A 183 6.24 2.17 4.47
CA CYS A 183 7.63 2.13 4.89
C CYS A 183 7.91 3.05 6.10
N ALA A 184 7.37 4.27 6.09
CA ALA A 184 7.53 5.20 7.21
C ALA A 184 6.91 4.63 8.50
N ILE A 185 5.67 4.14 8.41
CA ILE A 185 4.95 3.56 9.57
C ILE A 185 5.67 2.30 10.10
N LEU A 186 6.12 1.42 9.20
CA LEU A 186 6.86 0.22 9.59
C LEU A 186 8.19 0.55 10.27
N THR A 187 8.90 1.57 9.79
CA THR A 187 10.15 2.03 10.41
C THR A 187 9.90 2.51 11.84
N ASP A 188 8.83 3.27 12.05
CA ASP A 188 8.44 3.74 13.39
C ASP A 188 8.02 2.58 14.29
N LEU A 189 7.22 1.63 13.78
CA LEU A 189 6.80 0.42 14.50
C LEU A 189 7.96 -0.45 14.97
N LEU A 190 9.00 -0.61 14.15
CA LEU A 190 10.16 -1.42 14.50
C LEU A 190 11.03 -0.76 15.57
N LYS A 191 11.07 0.58 15.61
CA LYS A 191 11.79 1.35 16.63
C LYS A 191 11.05 1.41 17.96
N GLU A 192 9.72 1.27 17.94
CA GLU A 192 8.93 1.23 19.16
C GLU A 192 9.09 -0.11 19.88
N ASN A 193 9.18 -0.08 21.24
CA ASN A 193 9.20 -1.29 22.08
C ASN A 193 7.76 -1.82 22.36
N ALA A 194 6.84 -1.68 21.41
CA ALA A 194 5.48 -2.18 21.58
C ALA A 194 5.46 -3.71 21.58
N GLU A 195 4.85 -4.29 22.61
CA GLU A 195 4.68 -5.74 22.80
C GLU A 195 3.28 -6.21 22.33
N ASP A 196 2.85 -5.84 21.13
CA ASP A 196 1.67 -6.46 20.53
C ASP A 196 2.05 -7.67 19.65
N ASN A 197 1.13 -8.62 19.47
CA ASN A 197 1.38 -9.85 18.70
C ASN A 197 1.76 -9.55 17.23
N ALA A 198 1.21 -8.50 16.65
CA ALA A 198 1.47 -8.12 15.27
C ALA A 198 2.86 -7.50 15.10
N SER A 199 3.29 -6.67 16.05
CA SER A 199 4.67 -6.15 16.11
C SER A 199 5.67 -7.27 16.36
N GLY A 200 5.32 -8.30 17.15
CA GLY A 200 6.15 -9.47 17.39
C GLY A 200 6.44 -10.27 16.12
N LEU A 201 5.45 -10.51 15.28
CA LEU A 201 5.61 -11.22 14.00
C LEU A 201 6.47 -10.42 13.01
N LEU A 202 6.24 -9.11 12.91
CA LEU A 202 7.03 -8.22 12.07
C LEU A 202 8.50 -8.18 12.51
N LYS A 203 8.76 -8.07 13.83
CA LYS A 203 10.11 -8.11 14.39
C LYS A 203 10.79 -9.45 14.15
N LYS A 204 10.05 -10.57 14.24
CA LYS A 204 10.57 -11.89 13.90
C LYS A 204 10.97 -11.96 12.43
N THR A 205 10.12 -11.53 11.51
CA THR A 205 10.44 -11.51 10.07
C THR A 205 11.67 -10.64 9.79
N TYR A 206 11.81 -9.51 10.48
CA TYR A 206 13.00 -8.67 10.40
C TYR A 206 14.26 -9.40 10.89
N ALA A 207 14.20 -10.05 12.05
CA ALA A 207 15.32 -10.82 12.57
C ALA A 207 15.71 -11.97 11.64
N ASP A 208 14.74 -12.75 11.15
CA ASP A 208 14.96 -13.86 10.23
C ASP A 208 15.65 -13.40 8.93
N LEU A 209 15.23 -12.25 8.38
CA LEU A 209 15.84 -11.68 7.17
C LEU A 209 17.27 -11.19 7.42
N LYS A 210 17.49 -10.54 8.56
CA LYS A 210 18.79 -10.02 8.97
C LYS A 210 19.79 -11.14 9.19
N ASP A 211 19.39 -12.19 9.88
CA ASP A 211 20.28 -13.29 10.24
C ASP A 211 20.58 -14.21 9.06
N SER A 212 19.60 -14.41 8.15
CA SER A 212 19.71 -15.38 7.07
C SER A 212 20.18 -14.81 5.73
N LEU A 213 19.89 -13.51 5.43
CA LEU A 213 20.09 -12.97 4.09
C LEU A 213 20.89 -11.65 4.06
N ILE A 214 20.64 -10.71 4.97
CA ILE A 214 21.19 -9.35 4.88
C ILE A 214 21.75 -8.92 6.24
N GLN A 215 23.00 -9.25 6.55
CA GLN A 215 23.63 -9.03 7.86
C GLN A 215 23.62 -7.56 8.35
N ASN A 216 23.67 -6.59 7.45
CA ASN A 216 23.67 -5.15 7.78
C ASN A 216 22.29 -4.50 7.60
N LEU A 217 21.19 -5.28 7.68
CA LEU A 217 19.84 -4.78 7.55
C LEU A 217 19.45 -3.96 8.79
N ASP A 218 19.12 -2.68 8.60
CA ASP A 218 18.50 -1.84 9.63
C ASP A 218 16.96 -1.81 9.49
N GLU A 219 16.29 -1.19 10.45
CA GLU A 219 14.83 -1.11 10.50
C GLU A 219 14.24 -0.41 9.25
N GLY A 220 14.91 0.67 8.80
CA GLY A 220 14.50 1.42 7.60
C GLY A 220 14.67 0.60 6.32
N GLY A 221 15.77 -0.12 6.19
CA GLY A 221 16.03 -1.04 5.08
C GLY A 221 15.01 -2.16 5.03
N PHE A 222 14.70 -2.78 6.18
CA PHE A 222 13.67 -3.81 6.27
C PHE A 222 12.30 -3.26 5.90
N ALA A 223 11.89 -2.13 6.50
CA ALA A 223 10.61 -1.49 6.22
C ALA A 223 10.44 -1.18 4.72
N LYS A 224 11.52 -0.75 4.06
CA LYS A 224 11.57 -0.51 2.62
C LYS A 224 11.37 -1.78 1.82
N ILE A 225 12.10 -2.85 2.11
CA ILE A 225 11.96 -4.15 1.45
C ILE A 225 10.55 -4.68 1.64
N TYR A 226 10.05 -4.68 2.87
CA TYR A 226 8.73 -5.20 3.20
C TYR A 226 7.61 -4.45 2.46
N SER A 227 7.61 -3.12 2.51
CA SER A 227 6.59 -2.29 1.87
C SER A 227 6.57 -2.44 0.35
N GLN A 228 7.74 -2.52 -0.28
CA GLN A 228 7.87 -2.78 -1.72
C GLN A 228 7.38 -4.18 -2.07
N THR A 229 7.75 -5.19 -1.28
CA THR A 229 7.35 -6.58 -1.48
C THR A 229 5.85 -6.75 -1.41
N VAL A 230 5.20 -6.12 -0.42
CA VAL A 230 3.73 -6.16 -0.27
C VAL A 230 3.05 -5.50 -1.46
N ALA A 231 3.40 -4.28 -1.79
CA ALA A 231 2.73 -3.54 -2.87
C ALA A 231 2.94 -4.21 -4.24
N TYR A 232 4.16 -4.68 -4.51
CA TYR A 232 4.47 -5.33 -5.77
C TYR A 232 3.90 -6.75 -5.86
N GLY A 233 3.85 -7.48 -4.76
CA GLY A 233 3.21 -8.78 -4.70
C GLY A 233 1.70 -8.70 -4.91
N LEU A 234 1.02 -7.67 -4.35
CA LEU A 234 -0.39 -7.41 -4.65
C LEU A 234 -0.62 -7.09 -6.13
N PHE A 235 0.27 -6.29 -6.74
CA PHE A 235 0.23 -6.02 -8.18
C PHE A 235 0.37 -7.30 -9.00
N ALA A 236 1.36 -8.15 -8.66
CA ALA A 236 1.60 -9.42 -9.34
C ALA A 236 0.42 -10.38 -9.19
N ALA A 237 -0.15 -10.49 -7.98
CA ALA A 237 -1.34 -11.28 -7.73
C ALA A 237 -2.51 -10.79 -8.60
N ARG A 238 -2.77 -9.48 -8.63
CA ARG A 238 -3.84 -8.89 -9.42
C ARG A 238 -3.64 -9.05 -10.93
N LEU A 239 -2.41 -8.99 -11.42
CA LEU A 239 -2.11 -9.20 -12.84
C LEU A 239 -2.43 -10.64 -13.27
N ASN A 240 -2.23 -11.61 -12.37
CA ASN A 240 -2.52 -13.03 -12.60
C ASN A 240 -3.94 -13.45 -12.21
N ASP A 241 -4.75 -12.52 -11.69
CA ASP A 241 -6.11 -12.78 -11.27
C ASP A 241 -7.04 -12.90 -12.48
N SER A 242 -7.74 -14.04 -12.56
CA SER A 242 -8.76 -14.32 -13.60
C SER A 242 -10.16 -13.83 -13.21
N THR A 243 -10.39 -13.44 -11.94
CA THR A 243 -11.68 -13.02 -11.38
C THR A 243 -11.66 -11.58 -10.88
N PRO A 244 -11.49 -10.59 -11.76
CA PRO A 244 -11.16 -9.22 -11.41
C PRO A 244 -12.18 -8.48 -10.51
N GLU A 245 -13.39 -8.97 -10.38
CA GLU A 245 -14.46 -8.29 -9.62
C GLU A 245 -14.40 -8.54 -8.10
N GLU A 246 -13.62 -9.53 -7.65
CA GLU A 246 -13.58 -9.99 -6.25
C GLU A 246 -12.21 -9.88 -5.58
N PHE A 247 -11.28 -9.10 -6.15
CA PHE A 247 -9.91 -9.02 -5.64
C PHE A 247 -9.86 -8.61 -4.16
N SER A 248 -9.21 -9.47 -3.37
CA SER A 248 -9.10 -9.33 -1.91
C SER A 248 -7.70 -9.71 -1.40
N ARG A 249 -7.40 -9.44 -0.13
CA ARG A 249 -6.15 -9.90 0.51
C ARG A 249 -6.03 -11.42 0.49
N ALA A 250 -7.12 -12.12 0.79
CA ALA A 250 -7.16 -13.58 0.80
C ALA A 250 -6.86 -14.15 -0.58
N GLU A 251 -7.50 -13.62 -1.61
CA GLU A 251 -7.26 -14.02 -2.99
C GLU A 251 -5.82 -13.71 -3.44
N ALA A 252 -5.30 -12.53 -3.08
CA ALA A 252 -3.90 -12.21 -3.36
C ALA A 252 -2.93 -13.23 -2.75
N ALA A 253 -3.18 -13.71 -1.53
CA ALA A 253 -2.36 -14.73 -0.88
C ALA A 253 -2.42 -16.09 -1.59
N GLU A 254 -3.57 -16.45 -2.15
CA GLU A 254 -3.73 -17.69 -2.93
C GLU A 254 -2.98 -17.64 -4.27
N LEU A 255 -2.91 -16.46 -4.89
CA LEU A 255 -2.25 -16.23 -6.17
C LEU A 255 -0.72 -16.13 -6.07
N ILE A 256 -0.15 -16.00 -4.88
CA ILE A 256 1.30 -16.03 -4.68
C ILE A 256 1.87 -17.45 -4.91
N PRO A 257 2.95 -17.58 -5.72
CA PRO A 257 3.55 -18.87 -6.02
C PRO A 257 3.95 -19.67 -4.77
N LYS A 258 3.55 -20.96 -4.73
CA LYS A 258 3.83 -21.85 -3.59
C LYS A 258 5.32 -22.12 -3.37
N THR A 259 6.13 -21.90 -4.38
CA THR A 259 7.59 -22.12 -4.37
C THR A 259 8.32 -21.04 -3.54
N ASN A 260 7.77 -19.85 -3.41
CA ASN A 260 8.38 -18.78 -2.63
C ASN A 260 7.82 -18.75 -1.20
N LYS A 261 8.49 -19.44 -0.29
CA LYS A 261 8.08 -19.58 1.12
C LYS A 261 8.03 -18.23 1.86
N LEU A 262 8.97 -17.32 1.58
CA LEU A 262 9.04 -16.01 2.24
C LEU A 262 7.84 -15.13 1.83
N LEU A 263 7.62 -14.96 0.52
CA LEU A 263 6.47 -14.21 0.02
C LEU A 263 5.16 -14.81 0.52
N ARG A 264 5.03 -16.12 0.48
CA ARG A 264 3.84 -16.81 0.96
C ARG A 264 3.59 -16.58 2.46
N GLY A 265 4.65 -16.56 3.28
CA GLY A 265 4.56 -16.22 4.70
C GLY A 265 3.98 -14.81 4.87
N ILE A 266 4.59 -13.81 4.24
CA ILE A 266 4.14 -12.42 4.26
C ILE A 266 2.66 -12.32 3.82
N PHE A 267 2.27 -12.95 2.71
CA PHE A 267 0.92 -12.85 2.18
C PHE A 267 -0.13 -13.64 2.98
N ASN A 268 0.24 -14.73 3.62
CA ASN A 268 -0.63 -15.43 4.58
C ASN A 268 -0.91 -14.55 5.82
N ASP A 269 0.10 -13.82 6.29
CA ASP A 269 -0.07 -12.85 7.37
C ASP A 269 -0.96 -11.68 6.93
N LEU A 270 -0.83 -11.24 5.65
CA LEU A 270 -1.69 -10.23 5.04
C LEU A 270 -3.16 -10.68 4.91
N ALA A 271 -3.40 -11.92 4.59
CA ALA A 271 -4.74 -12.50 4.49
C ALA A 271 -5.39 -12.74 5.86
N GLY A 272 -4.57 -12.98 6.89
CA GLY A 272 -5.01 -13.17 8.26
C GLY A 272 -5.20 -11.85 9.03
N ASN A 273 -5.76 -11.94 10.23
CA ASN A 273 -5.91 -10.79 11.15
C ASN A 273 -4.64 -10.53 11.99
N THR A 274 -3.48 -11.01 11.52
CA THR A 274 -2.20 -10.95 12.24
C THR A 274 -1.37 -9.71 11.91
N ILE A 275 -1.81 -8.93 10.93
CA ILE A 275 -1.13 -7.69 10.54
C ILE A 275 -1.40 -6.59 11.53
N SER A 276 -0.39 -5.76 11.81
CA SER A 276 -0.58 -4.53 12.55
C SER A 276 -1.67 -3.68 11.92
N GLU A 277 -2.67 -3.32 12.72
CA GLU A 277 -3.75 -2.43 12.29
C GLU A 277 -3.23 -1.10 11.75
N ARG A 278 -2.00 -0.71 12.13
CA ARG A 278 -1.35 0.52 11.68
C ARG A 278 -1.04 0.53 10.17
N ILE A 279 -0.86 -0.64 9.53
CA ILE A 279 -0.59 -0.76 8.09
C ILE A 279 -1.71 -1.44 7.31
N SER A 280 -2.61 -2.14 8.00
CA SER A 280 -3.69 -2.91 7.36
C SER A 280 -4.55 -2.06 6.43
N TRP A 281 -4.88 -0.85 6.83
CA TRP A 281 -5.68 0.08 6.04
C TRP A 281 -4.99 0.56 4.75
N ILE A 282 -3.63 0.66 4.73
CA ILE A 282 -2.88 0.98 3.51
C ILE A 282 -2.94 -0.19 2.53
N ILE A 283 -2.90 -1.41 3.06
CA ILE A 283 -2.99 -2.63 2.27
C ILE A 283 -4.40 -2.74 1.67
N ASP A 284 -5.45 -2.44 2.45
CA ASP A 284 -6.83 -2.39 1.95
C ASP A 284 -6.98 -1.37 0.83
N ASP A 285 -6.38 -0.21 0.99
CA ASP A 285 -6.41 0.86 0.00
C ASP A 285 -5.67 0.46 -1.30
N LEU A 286 -4.57 -0.31 -1.19
CA LEU A 286 -3.91 -0.94 -2.35
C LEU A 286 -4.81 -1.99 -3.01
N VAL A 287 -5.44 -2.86 -2.23
CA VAL A 287 -6.34 -3.91 -2.73
C VAL A 287 -7.53 -3.29 -3.46
N GLU A 288 -8.17 -2.26 -2.90
CA GLU A 288 -9.26 -1.54 -3.57
C GLU A 288 -8.81 -0.87 -4.88
N MET A 289 -7.64 -0.23 -4.86
CA MET A 289 -7.05 0.39 -6.04
C MET A 289 -6.83 -0.64 -7.15
N PHE A 290 -6.27 -1.80 -6.83
CA PHE A 290 -6.06 -2.89 -7.79
C PHE A 290 -7.38 -3.52 -8.23
N GLY A 291 -8.32 -3.75 -7.32
CA GLY A 291 -9.65 -4.26 -7.64
C GLY A 291 -10.43 -3.37 -8.62
N ALA A 292 -10.29 -2.04 -8.50
CA ALA A 292 -10.90 -1.09 -9.42
C ALA A 292 -10.19 -0.98 -10.78
N THR A 293 -8.95 -1.54 -10.91
CA THR A 293 -8.10 -1.35 -12.09
C THR A 293 -8.02 -2.62 -12.92
N ASN A 294 -8.27 -2.52 -14.23
CA ASN A 294 -8.08 -3.61 -15.17
C ASN A 294 -6.64 -3.65 -15.66
N LEU A 295 -5.78 -4.40 -14.93
CA LEU A 295 -4.36 -4.52 -15.25
C LEU A 295 -4.12 -5.25 -16.56
N GLN A 296 -4.87 -6.31 -16.86
CA GLN A 296 -4.71 -7.07 -18.11
C GLN A 296 -4.92 -6.18 -19.34
N LYS A 297 -5.96 -5.32 -19.30
CA LYS A 297 -6.20 -4.36 -20.37
C LYS A 297 -5.12 -3.26 -20.42
N MET A 298 -4.63 -2.83 -19.26
CA MET A 298 -3.58 -1.81 -19.18
C MET A 298 -2.28 -2.29 -19.81
N PHE A 299 -1.89 -3.55 -19.58
CA PHE A 299 -0.66 -4.17 -20.07
C PHE A 299 -0.85 -5.08 -21.30
N GLU A 300 -2.03 -5.07 -21.92
CA GLU A 300 -2.37 -5.91 -23.07
C GLU A 300 -1.35 -5.81 -24.21
N ARG A 301 -0.84 -4.60 -24.47
CA ARG A 301 0.17 -4.35 -25.50
C ARG A 301 1.53 -4.98 -25.17
N ASP A 302 1.92 -4.94 -23.90
CA ASP A 302 3.19 -5.54 -23.45
C ASP A 302 3.10 -7.05 -23.52
N ILE A 303 2.00 -7.64 -23.07
CA ILE A 303 1.72 -9.07 -23.13
C ILE A 303 1.72 -9.55 -24.59
N ARG A 304 1.05 -8.86 -25.50
CA ARG A 304 1.05 -9.21 -26.93
C ARG A 304 2.43 -9.12 -27.58
N ASN A 305 3.30 -8.25 -27.08
CA ASN A 305 4.68 -8.09 -27.60
C ASN A 305 5.68 -8.99 -26.88
N ASN A 306 5.23 -10.02 -26.15
CA ASN A 306 6.07 -10.90 -25.35
C ASN A 306 6.96 -10.13 -24.32
N ARG A 307 6.47 -8.99 -23.84
CA ARG A 307 7.10 -8.23 -22.76
C ARG A 307 6.40 -8.57 -21.46
N ASP A 308 7.15 -9.03 -20.47
CA ASP A 308 6.60 -9.31 -19.15
C ASP A 308 6.27 -8.00 -18.42
N PRO A 309 4.98 -7.70 -18.14
CA PRO A 309 4.60 -6.51 -17.40
C PRO A 309 5.23 -6.45 -16.01
N LEU A 310 5.45 -7.60 -15.36
CA LEU A 310 6.07 -7.66 -14.03
C LEU A 310 7.49 -7.08 -14.03
N ILE A 311 8.25 -7.29 -15.07
CA ILE A 311 9.62 -6.77 -15.17
C ILE A 311 9.63 -5.28 -15.46
N HIS A 312 8.89 -4.84 -16.48
CA HIS A 312 8.94 -3.44 -16.94
C HIS A 312 8.26 -2.47 -15.97
N PHE A 313 7.11 -2.86 -15.44
CA PHE A 313 6.37 -2.02 -14.48
C PHE A 313 7.13 -1.88 -13.15
N TYR A 314 7.94 -2.87 -12.76
CA TYR A 314 8.77 -2.77 -11.57
C TYR A 314 9.76 -1.61 -11.65
N GLU A 315 10.32 -1.34 -12.81
CA GLU A 315 11.20 -0.20 -13.01
C GLU A 315 10.49 1.15 -12.78
N ASP A 316 9.27 1.28 -13.32
CA ASP A 316 8.46 2.49 -13.15
C ASP A 316 8.08 2.68 -11.68
N PHE A 317 7.71 1.61 -11.00
CA PHE A 317 7.42 1.61 -9.57
C PHE A 317 8.64 2.02 -8.73
N LEU A 318 9.81 1.42 -8.95
CA LEU A 318 11.04 1.77 -8.24
C LEU A 318 11.48 3.21 -8.50
N LYS A 319 11.34 3.68 -9.73
CA LYS A 319 11.63 5.08 -10.09
C LYS A 319 10.74 6.05 -9.32
N ALA A 320 9.45 5.74 -9.17
CA ALA A 320 8.51 6.54 -8.42
C ALA A 320 8.74 6.41 -6.90
N PHE A 321 9.11 5.22 -6.41
CA PHE A 321 9.33 4.97 -4.99
C PHE A 321 10.57 5.71 -4.46
N ASN A 322 11.71 5.63 -5.17
CA ASN A 322 12.95 6.31 -4.77
C ASN A 322 13.87 6.58 -5.97
N SER A 323 13.73 7.74 -6.55
CA SER A 323 14.58 8.17 -7.68
C SER A 323 16.05 8.36 -7.30
N ALA A 324 16.37 8.66 -6.03
CA ALA A 324 17.72 8.88 -5.55
C ALA A 324 18.49 7.56 -5.41
N ASP A 325 17.87 6.52 -4.84
CA ASP A 325 18.50 5.21 -4.68
C ASP A 325 18.85 4.57 -6.03
N ARG A 326 17.99 4.75 -7.06
CA ARG A 326 18.27 4.26 -8.40
C ARG A 326 19.59 4.78 -8.95
N LYS A 327 19.89 6.06 -8.71
CA LYS A 327 21.16 6.68 -9.12
C LYS A 327 22.34 6.19 -8.31
N ASN A 328 22.14 6.03 -6.98
CA ASN A 328 23.19 5.66 -6.04
C ASN A 328 23.61 4.19 -6.16
N PHE A 329 22.67 3.29 -6.42
CA PHE A 329 22.95 1.85 -6.55
C PHE A 329 23.22 1.40 -7.99
N GLY A 330 23.14 2.31 -8.99
CA GLY A 330 23.42 1.97 -10.38
C GLY A 330 22.49 0.89 -10.95
N VAL A 331 21.25 0.80 -10.46
CA VAL A 331 20.27 -0.20 -10.91
C VAL A 331 19.79 0.16 -12.31
N TRP A 332 20.49 -0.37 -13.31
CA TRP A 332 20.15 -0.26 -14.71
C TRP A 332 19.85 -1.65 -15.26
N TYR A 333 18.68 -1.82 -15.83
CA TYR A 333 18.30 -3.07 -16.46
C TYR A 333 18.86 -3.16 -17.86
N THR A 334 19.38 -4.33 -18.22
CA THR A 334 19.88 -4.59 -19.56
C THR A 334 18.69 -4.71 -20.52
N PRO A 335 18.61 -3.90 -21.58
CA PRO A 335 17.53 -3.99 -22.56
C PRO A 335 17.41 -5.39 -23.17
N LEU A 336 16.20 -5.92 -23.31
CA LEU A 336 15.94 -7.27 -23.80
C LEU A 336 16.67 -7.64 -25.10
N PRO A 337 16.80 -6.75 -26.11
CA PRO A 337 17.58 -7.06 -27.31
C PRO A 337 19.06 -7.35 -27.03
N ILE A 338 19.65 -6.69 -26.01
CA ILE A 338 21.03 -6.94 -25.58
C ILE A 338 21.11 -8.29 -24.82
N VAL A 339 20.14 -8.55 -23.96
CA VAL A 339 20.05 -9.85 -23.23
C VAL A 339 19.97 -11.00 -24.24
N LYS A 340 19.08 -10.93 -25.23
CA LYS A 340 18.95 -11.90 -26.30
C LYS A 340 20.27 -12.10 -27.05
N PHE A 341 20.88 -11.03 -27.48
CA PHE A 341 22.17 -11.10 -28.17
C PHE A 341 23.24 -11.81 -27.34
N ILE A 342 23.30 -11.56 -26.03
CA ILE A 342 24.27 -12.21 -25.13
C ILE A 342 23.94 -13.70 -24.98
N VAL A 343 22.67 -14.06 -24.73
CA VAL A 343 22.23 -15.45 -24.58
C VAL A 343 22.50 -16.25 -25.84
N ASP A 344 22.10 -15.74 -27.02
CA ASP A 344 22.35 -16.37 -28.32
C ASP A 344 23.85 -16.52 -28.57
N SER A 345 24.65 -15.52 -28.24
CA SER A 345 26.10 -15.57 -28.40
C SER A 345 26.76 -16.65 -27.55
N ILE A 346 26.29 -16.81 -26.30
CA ILE A 346 26.77 -17.86 -25.39
C ILE A 346 26.40 -19.25 -25.96
N ASP A 347 25.17 -19.43 -26.40
CA ASP A 347 24.72 -20.69 -26.99
C ASP A 347 25.53 -21.09 -28.22
N ILE A 348 25.77 -20.11 -29.10
CA ILE A 348 26.64 -20.33 -30.31
C ILE A 348 28.07 -20.70 -29.91
N LEU A 349 28.62 -20.07 -28.84
CA LEU A 349 29.97 -20.39 -28.36
C LEU A 349 30.03 -21.78 -27.75
N LEU A 350 29.03 -22.20 -26.96
CA LEU A 350 28.92 -23.56 -26.43
C LEU A 350 28.93 -24.58 -27.54
N LYS A 351 28.12 -24.37 -28.60
CA LYS A 351 28.02 -25.27 -29.76
C LYS A 351 29.27 -25.27 -30.63
N SER A 352 29.80 -24.11 -30.97
CA SER A 352 30.86 -23.98 -32.00
C SER A 352 32.27 -24.10 -31.45
N LYS A 353 32.53 -23.68 -30.21
CA LYS A 353 33.87 -23.65 -29.62
C LYS A 353 34.09 -24.71 -28.57
N LEU A 354 33.06 -25.08 -27.84
CA LEU A 354 33.15 -26.08 -26.76
C LEU A 354 32.58 -27.44 -27.16
N ASN A 355 32.05 -27.55 -28.39
CA ASN A 355 31.47 -28.81 -28.96
C ASN A 355 30.32 -29.38 -28.13
N ILE A 356 29.60 -28.53 -27.41
CA ILE A 356 28.39 -28.91 -26.66
C ILE A 356 27.22 -28.76 -27.64
N LYS A 357 26.76 -29.87 -28.21
CA LYS A 357 25.82 -29.89 -29.35
C LYS A 357 24.52 -29.15 -29.06
N GLU A 358 23.96 -29.36 -27.86
CA GLU A 358 22.70 -28.81 -27.46
C GLU A 358 22.85 -27.39 -26.82
N GLY A 359 24.11 -26.90 -26.70
CA GLY A 359 24.37 -25.53 -26.15
C GLY A 359 23.86 -25.36 -24.72
N LEU A 360 23.05 -24.33 -24.51
CA LEU A 360 22.44 -24.02 -23.20
C LEU A 360 21.43 -25.10 -22.77
N ALA A 361 20.84 -25.83 -23.72
CA ALA A 361 19.88 -26.93 -23.46
C ALA A 361 20.55 -28.26 -23.15
N ASP A 362 21.91 -28.32 -23.09
CA ASP A 362 22.63 -29.55 -22.83
C ASP A 362 22.31 -30.15 -21.45
N THR A 363 21.95 -31.42 -21.44
CA THR A 363 21.60 -32.18 -20.22
C THR A 363 22.65 -33.21 -19.84
N THR A 364 23.80 -33.25 -20.54
CA THR A 364 24.86 -34.20 -20.23
C THR A 364 25.50 -33.90 -18.88
N THR A 365 25.94 -34.93 -18.20
CA THR A 365 26.59 -34.85 -16.89
C THR A 365 28.03 -35.26 -16.95
N ILE A 366 28.85 -34.69 -16.09
CA ILE A 366 30.25 -35.02 -15.88
C ILE A 366 30.48 -35.45 -14.42
N ILE A 367 31.38 -36.40 -14.22
CA ILE A 367 31.80 -36.78 -12.84
C ILE A 367 32.93 -35.87 -12.40
N HIS A 368 32.64 -35.08 -11.35
CA HIS A 368 33.62 -34.19 -10.73
C HIS A 368 34.16 -34.84 -9.46
N LYS A 369 35.50 -34.95 -9.34
CA LYS A 369 36.14 -35.46 -8.14
C LYS A 369 36.36 -34.37 -7.11
N THR A 370 35.76 -34.51 -5.96
CA THR A 370 35.94 -33.63 -4.81
C THR A 370 36.71 -34.29 -3.69
N LEU A 371 37.09 -33.52 -2.66
CA LEU A 371 37.77 -34.09 -1.48
C LEU A 371 36.88 -35.07 -0.71
N ASP A 372 35.55 -34.93 -0.84
CA ASP A 372 34.55 -35.75 -0.14
C ASP A 372 34.00 -36.92 -1.00
N GLY A 373 34.49 -37.08 -2.24
CA GLY A 373 34.03 -38.13 -3.16
C GLY A 373 33.77 -37.66 -4.59
N GLU A 374 33.11 -38.49 -5.36
CA GLU A 374 32.69 -38.18 -6.74
C GLU A 374 31.29 -37.58 -6.74
N MET A 375 31.10 -36.47 -7.47
CA MET A 375 29.83 -35.80 -7.65
C MET A 375 29.49 -35.71 -9.14
N GLU A 376 28.26 -36.08 -9.48
CA GLU A 376 27.74 -35.92 -10.82
C GLU A 376 27.16 -34.52 -10.98
N LEU A 377 27.65 -33.73 -11.94
CA LEU A 377 27.25 -32.36 -12.21
C LEU A 377 26.86 -32.22 -13.68
N SER A 378 25.88 -31.32 -13.96
CA SER A 378 25.58 -30.93 -15.32
C SER A 378 26.81 -30.29 -15.99
N GLN A 379 27.11 -30.69 -17.24
CA GLN A 379 28.23 -30.16 -17.99
C GLN A 379 28.10 -28.64 -18.23
N VAL A 380 26.89 -28.16 -18.50
CA VAL A 380 26.57 -26.75 -18.57
C VAL A 380 25.91 -26.32 -17.26
N GLN A 381 26.56 -25.41 -16.55
CA GLN A 381 26.05 -24.82 -15.35
C GLN A 381 25.89 -23.31 -15.57
N ILE A 382 24.73 -22.77 -15.22
CA ILE A 382 24.38 -21.37 -15.40
C ILE A 382 24.38 -20.67 -14.05
N LEU A 383 25.20 -19.63 -13.91
CA LEU A 383 25.26 -18.78 -12.73
C LEU A 383 25.06 -17.33 -13.16
N ASP A 384 24.01 -16.72 -12.63
CA ASP A 384 23.80 -15.27 -12.71
C ASP A 384 24.08 -14.64 -11.32
N PRO A 385 25.28 -14.09 -11.07
CA PRO A 385 25.63 -13.53 -9.77
C PRO A 385 25.00 -12.16 -9.51
N ALA A 386 24.33 -11.57 -10.48
CA ALA A 386 23.70 -10.27 -10.45
C ALA A 386 22.27 -10.30 -11.01
N VAL A 387 21.49 -11.27 -10.56
CA VAL A 387 20.17 -11.68 -11.09
C VAL A 387 19.23 -10.50 -11.36
N GLY A 388 19.24 -9.45 -10.52
CA GLY A 388 18.31 -8.33 -10.65
C GLY A 388 16.86 -8.80 -10.72
N THR A 389 16.16 -8.47 -11.80
CA THR A 389 14.79 -8.92 -12.09
C THR A 389 14.72 -10.32 -12.72
N GLY A 390 15.85 -10.98 -12.89
CA GLY A 390 15.91 -12.30 -13.53
C GLY A 390 15.81 -12.28 -15.06
N THR A 391 15.98 -11.15 -15.70
CA THR A 391 15.79 -11.00 -17.16
C THR A 391 16.67 -11.95 -17.97
N PHE A 392 17.93 -12.14 -17.57
CA PHE A 392 18.83 -13.10 -18.21
C PHE A 392 18.36 -14.55 -18.03
N LEU A 393 17.97 -14.93 -16.80
CA LEU A 393 17.49 -16.28 -16.50
C LEU A 393 16.19 -16.58 -17.25
N ALA A 394 15.26 -15.62 -17.30
CA ALA A 394 14.02 -15.76 -18.05
C ALA A 394 14.28 -15.95 -19.56
N GLU A 395 15.20 -15.18 -20.13
CA GLU A 395 15.58 -15.33 -21.54
C GLU A 395 16.27 -16.65 -21.85
N ILE A 396 17.14 -17.13 -20.93
CA ILE A 396 17.78 -18.44 -21.06
C ILE A 396 16.71 -19.56 -21.03
N ILE A 397 15.74 -19.48 -20.14
CA ILE A 397 14.63 -20.45 -20.07
C ILE A 397 13.83 -20.44 -21.37
N ASN A 398 13.49 -19.26 -21.89
CA ASN A 398 12.79 -19.14 -23.17
C ASN A 398 13.61 -19.73 -24.32
N HIS A 399 14.91 -19.39 -24.38
CA HIS A 399 15.82 -19.91 -25.41
C HIS A 399 15.97 -21.45 -25.38
N ILE A 400 15.90 -22.06 -24.20
CA ILE A 400 15.95 -23.54 -24.05
C ILE A 400 14.60 -24.18 -24.43
N ALA A 401 13.47 -23.45 -24.24
CA ALA A 401 12.14 -23.98 -24.52
C ALA A 401 11.73 -23.87 -25.99
N ASP A 402 12.34 -22.98 -26.78
CA ASP A 402 12.14 -22.79 -28.23
C ASP A 402 12.94 -23.87 -29.02
#